data_73f5182d92377031959f5dcc2aac88de
#
_entry.id   73f5182d92377031959f5dcc2aac88de
#
_cell.length_a   1.000
_cell.length_b   1.000
_cell.length_c   1.000
_cell.angle_alpha   90.00
_cell.angle_beta   90.00
_cell.angle_gamma   90.00
#
_symmetry.space_group_name_H-M   'P 1'
#
loop_
_entity.id
_entity.type
_entity.pdbx_description
1 polymer ?
#
loop_
_entity_poly.entity_id
_entity_poly.type
_entity_poly.pdbx_seq_one_letter_code
_entity_poly.pdbx_strand_id
1 'polypeptide(L)'
;AHLFGSAIAWRFLIDELYLPWSEIVSVVKGKGAWTEVHRSPCIDHASIRQADCLRMSYQVKNTSPLSLTIATRESRLALWQAEHVQACLRDLGHTVSLLGMTTKGDQILDKTLSKVGGKGLFVKELELALDDGSADLAVHSLKDVPMTLPEGFELACVMTREDPHDAWVSPTAADLADLPTDAVVGTSSLRRVVLLRDRLDAMGRQDVRIKPLRGNLDTRLKKLDSGEYHAIVLAAAGLKRLGLGARIRQIFDPETMLPSAGQGALGIEIRSDRADLKTALAPLIHQPTWLRVAAERAVSRALGGSCSVPLAAHATWADDDALVLDAAWGELVDLEATADLTGVMQAKLAKPLIRAQRRGVVADLEAAEALGLQVAQDLLANG
;
A
#
# COMPACT_ATOMS: atom_id res chain seq x y z
N ALA A 1 -32.08 16.90 22.36
CA ALA A 1 -30.76 17.34 22.77
C ALA A 1 -29.84 16.10 22.84
N HIS A 2 -29.14 15.79 21.83
CA HIS A 2 -27.93 14.97 21.66
C HIS A 2 -27.87 14.48 20.21
N LEU A 3 -27.59 15.36 19.27
CA LEU A 3 -27.30 15.09 17.87
C LEU A 3 -26.24 16.09 17.38
N PHE A 4 -25.07 16.08 18.01
CA PHE A 4 -23.88 16.74 17.48
C PHE A 4 -22.67 15.81 17.70
N GLY A 5 -22.60 14.76 16.87
CA GLY A 5 -21.38 13.99 16.64
C GLY A 5 -20.65 14.61 15.46
N SER A 6 -19.56 15.22 15.75
CA SER A 6 -18.47 15.80 14.96
C SER A 6 -18.80 16.39 13.57
N ALA A 7 -18.73 17.71 13.48
CA ALA A 7 -18.76 18.51 12.24
C ALA A 7 -17.66 18.09 11.22
N ILE A 8 -16.69 17.32 11.64
CA ILE A 8 -15.57 16.80 10.82
C ILE A 8 -16.02 15.67 9.90
N ALA A 9 -16.87 14.74 10.36
CA ALA A 9 -17.36 13.64 9.52
C ALA A 9 -18.25 14.13 8.37
N TRP A 10 -19.04 15.19 8.62
CA TRP A 10 -19.87 15.82 7.60
C TRP A 10 -19.08 16.64 6.58
N ARG A 11 -17.96 17.22 6.98
CA ARG A 11 -17.10 17.99 6.09
C ARG A 11 -16.40 17.10 5.05
N PHE A 12 -15.96 15.91 5.44
CA PHE A 12 -15.38 14.91 4.50
C PHE A 12 -16.41 14.44 3.46
N LEU A 13 -17.66 14.20 3.86
CA LEU A 13 -18.71 13.78 2.93
C LEU A 13 -19.08 14.88 1.91
N ILE A 14 -19.03 16.14 2.31
CA ILE A 14 -19.41 17.29 1.47
C ILE A 14 -18.31 17.63 0.46
N ASP A 15 -17.05 17.49 0.84
CA ASP A 15 -15.90 17.79 -0.03
C ASP A 15 -15.70 16.73 -1.13
N GLU A 16 -16.12 15.47 -0.91
CA GLU A 16 -16.06 14.41 -1.93
C GLU A 16 -17.27 14.38 -2.89
N LEU A 17 -18.44 14.89 -2.48
CA LEU A 17 -19.68 14.74 -3.26
C LEU A 17 -20.05 15.97 -4.09
N TYR A 18 -19.33 17.08 -4.03
CA TYR A 18 -19.61 18.32 -4.80
C TYR A 18 -21.07 18.82 -4.73
N LEU A 19 -21.79 18.54 -3.63
CA LEU A 19 -23.17 18.96 -3.48
C LEU A 19 -23.28 20.38 -2.92
N PRO A 20 -24.10 21.27 -3.52
CA PRO A 20 -24.30 22.61 -3.01
C PRO A 20 -25.07 22.59 -1.67
N TRP A 21 -24.63 23.39 -0.71
CA TRP A 21 -25.20 23.50 0.64
C TRP A 21 -26.72 23.74 0.69
N SER A 22 -27.31 24.29 -0.38
CA SER A 22 -28.75 24.55 -0.49
C SER A 22 -29.61 23.27 -0.56
N GLU A 23 -29.08 22.16 -1.05
CA GLU A 23 -29.81 20.89 -1.17
C GLU A 23 -29.80 20.08 0.13
N ILE A 24 -28.78 20.26 0.95
CA ILE A 24 -28.62 19.54 2.23
C ILE A 24 -29.61 20.06 3.29
N VAL A 25 -29.96 21.33 3.25
CA VAL A 25 -30.88 21.95 4.22
C VAL A 25 -32.33 21.47 4.06
N SER A 26 -32.75 21.05 2.88
CA SER A 26 -34.10 20.53 2.62
C SER A 26 -34.34 19.12 3.18
N VAL A 27 -33.27 18.32 3.33
CA VAL A 27 -33.34 16.94 3.84
C VAL A 27 -33.43 16.90 5.39
N VAL A 28 -32.91 17.93 6.08
CA VAL A 28 -32.85 17.96 7.56
C VAL A 28 -34.11 18.54 8.20
N LYS A 29 -34.98 19.24 7.46
CA LYS A 29 -36.17 19.92 8.00
C LYS A 29 -37.47 19.12 8.01
N GLY A 30 -37.49 17.85 7.56
CA GLY A 30 -38.66 16.98 7.58
C GLY A 30 -38.88 16.33 8.95
N LYS A 31 -39.97 16.68 9.63
CA LYS A 31 -40.43 16.00 10.85
C LYS A 31 -40.95 14.60 10.51
N GLY A 32 -40.33 13.55 11.08
CA GLY A 32 -40.90 12.28 11.49
C GLY A 32 -41.98 11.66 10.62
N ALA A 33 -41.65 11.12 9.48
CA ALA A 33 -42.20 9.94 8.79
C ALA A 33 -41.64 9.96 7.35
N TRP A 34 -41.03 8.85 6.95
CA TRP A 34 -40.54 8.67 5.58
C TRP A 34 -41.71 8.26 4.69
N THR A 35 -42.36 9.21 4.01
CA THR A 35 -43.30 8.93 2.94
C THR A 35 -43.05 9.93 1.80
N GLU A 36 -42.82 9.37 0.62
CA GLU A 36 -42.75 9.98 -0.71
C GLU A 36 -41.52 10.81 -1.06
N VAL A 37 -40.55 10.10 -1.67
CA VAL A 37 -39.60 10.71 -2.60
C VAL A 37 -40.27 10.71 -3.99
N HIS A 38 -40.66 11.88 -4.48
CA HIS A 38 -41.11 12.03 -5.86
C HIS A 38 -39.96 11.68 -6.82
N ARG A 39 -40.18 10.66 -7.67
CA ARG A 39 -39.26 10.23 -8.70
C ARG A 39 -39.16 11.32 -9.78
N SER A 40 -38.00 11.93 -9.92
CA SER A 40 -37.58 12.61 -11.14
C SER A 40 -37.08 11.57 -12.16
N PRO A 41 -37.35 11.71 -13.47
CA PRO A 41 -37.08 10.66 -14.46
C PRO A 41 -35.63 10.54 -14.92
N CYS A 42 -34.65 11.06 -14.19
CA CYS A 42 -33.22 10.91 -14.44
C CYS A 42 -32.52 10.40 -13.17
N ILE A 43 -32.68 9.11 -12.84
CA ILE A 43 -31.87 8.48 -11.81
C ILE A 43 -30.75 7.75 -12.53
N ASP A 44 -29.58 8.37 -12.50
CA ASP A 44 -28.30 7.84 -12.96
C ASP A 44 -27.81 6.75 -12.00
N HIS A 45 -26.96 5.81 -12.51
CA HIS A 45 -26.37 4.69 -11.75
C HIS A 45 -25.63 5.11 -10.47
N ALA A 46 -25.24 6.38 -10.34
CA ALA A 46 -24.67 6.96 -9.12
C ALA A 46 -25.64 6.93 -7.93
N SER A 47 -26.96 7.07 -8.15
CA SER A 47 -27.97 7.11 -7.10
C SER A 47 -28.22 5.76 -6.42
N ILE A 48 -27.96 4.64 -7.12
CA ILE A 48 -28.08 3.30 -6.55
C ILE A 48 -26.95 3.04 -5.55
N ARG A 49 -25.72 3.52 -5.85
CA ARG A 49 -24.57 3.42 -4.95
C ARG A 49 -24.73 4.25 -3.67
N GLN A 50 -25.44 5.36 -3.74
CA GLN A 50 -25.73 6.22 -2.59
C GLN A 50 -26.73 5.59 -1.61
N ALA A 51 -27.70 4.82 -2.12
CA ALA A 51 -28.64 4.07 -1.29
C ALA A 51 -27.96 2.89 -0.55
N ASP A 52 -26.96 2.26 -1.19
CA ASP A 52 -26.18 1.19 -0.57
C ASP A 52 -25.20 1.73 0.48
N CYS A 53 -24.63 2.90 0.27
CA CYS A 53 -23.78 3.58 1.26
C CYS A 53 -24.59 4.00 2.50
N LEU A 54 -25.82 4.48 2.32
CA LEU A 54 -26.74 4.79 3.42
C LEU A 54 -27.26 3.53 4.12
N ARG A 55 -27.45 2.42 3.40
CA ARG A 55 -27.78 1.11 3.98
C ARG A 55 -26.64 0.54 4.81
N MET A 56 -25.39 0.66 4.34
CA MET A 56 -24.19 0.28 5.09
C MET A 56 -24.05 1.10 6.38
N SER A 57 -24.24 2.42 6.32
CA SER A 57 -24.16 3.28 7.51
C SER A 57 -25.25 3.00 8.55
N TYR A 58 -26.39 2.41 8.14
CA TYR A 58 -27.45 2.00 9.07
C TYR A 58 -27.20 0.62 9.71
N GLN A 59 -26.44 -0.26 9.06
CA GLN A 59 -26.07 -1.58 9.61
C GLN A 59 -24.94 -1.51 10.65
N VAL A 60 -24.08 -0.47 10.60
CA VAL A 60 -22.94 -0.30 11.52
C VAL A 60 -23.34 -0.05 12.98
N LYS A 61 -24.61 0.30 13.25
CA LYS A 61 -25.09 0.59 14.62
C LYS A 61 -25.35 -0.65 15.51
N ASN A 62 -25.10 -1.88 15.05
CA ASN A 62 -25.45 -3.09 15.79
C ASN A 62 -24.29 -4.00 16.20
N THR A 63 -23.04 -3.57 16.08
CA THR A 63 -21.91 -4.31 16.68
C THR A 63 -21.74 -3.90 18.13
N SER A 64 -21.81 -4.86 19.06
CA SER A 64 -21.43 -4.59 20.46
C SER A 64 -20.00 -4.06 20.52
N PRO A 65 -19.73 -3.04 21.36
CA PRO A 65 -18.37 -2.55 21.56
C PRO A 65 -17.42 -3.70 21.93
N LEU A 66 -16.29 -3.81 21.22
CA LEU A 66 -15.24 -4.77 21.52
C LEU A 66 -14.08 -4.07 22.22
N SER A 67 -13.36 -4.83 23.05
CA SER A 67 -12.04 -4.41 23.55
C SER A 67 -10.99 -5.12 22.72
N LEU A 68 -10.17 -4.37 21.98
CA LEU A 68 -9.27 -4.88 20.94
C LEU A 68 -7.83 -4.47 21.25
N THR A 69 -6.89 -5.34 20.90
CA THR A 69 -5.45 -5.07 20.95
C THR A 69 -4.87 -5.20 19.55
N ILE A 70 -4.19 -4.15 19.08
CA ILE A 70 -3.52 -4.11 17.78
C ILE A 70 -2.03 -4.44 17.97
N ALA A 71 -1.54 -5.52 17.36
CA ALA A 71 -0.12 -5.78 17.23
C ALA A 71 0.48 -4.90 16.14
N THR A 72 1.60 -4.25 16.42
CA THR A 72 2.32 -3.38 15.49
C THR A 72 3.81 -3.38 15.78
N ARG A 73 4.62 -3.04 14.77
CA ARG A 73 6.05 -2.79 14.96
C ARG A 73 6.28 -1.44 15.63
N GLU A 74 7.43 -1.29 16.31
CA GLU A 74 7.78 -0.05 17.05
C GLU A 74 8.38 1.05 16.16
N SER A 75 8.53 0.83 14.83
CA SER A 75 8.99 1.89 13.95
C SER A 75 7.96 3.02 13.86
N ARG A 76 8.42 4.28 13.80
CA ARG A 76 7.54 5.47 13.74
C ARG A 76 6.43 5.35 12.70
N LEU A 77 6.75 4.80 11.51
CA LEU A 77 5.74 4.60 10.47
C LEU A 77 4.71 3.51 10.84
N ALA A 78 5.16 2.40 11.44
CA ALA A 78 4.25 1.34 11.85
C ALA A 78 3.34 1.78 12.99
N LEU A 79 3.86 2.52 13.97
CA LEU A 79 3.06 3.12 15.04
C LEU A 79 2.02 4.07 14.47
N TRP A 80 2.39 4.98 13.57
CA TRP A 80 1.43 5.86 12.91
C TRP A 80 0.29 5.08 12.22
N GLN A 81 0.63 3.97 11.54
CA GLN A 81 -0.37 3.13 10.86
C GLN A 81 -1.32 2.46 11.86
N ALA A 82 -0.79 1.94 12.97
CA ALA A 82 -1.60 1.33 14.03
C ALA A 82 -2.47 2.37 14.76
N GLU A 83 -1.94 3.55 15.05
CA GLU A 83 -2.68 4.67 15.65
C GLU A 83 -3.81 5.16 14.74
N HIS A 84 -3.59 5.17 13.42
CA HIS A 84 -4.64 5.50 12.44
C HIS A 84 -5.79 4.47 12.50
N VAL A 85 -5.48 3.18 12.46
CA VAL A 85 -6.49 2.11 12.60
C VAL A 85 -7.18 2.15 13.95
N GLN A 86 -6.42 2.39 15.04
CA GLN A 86 -6.96 2.57 16.38
C GLN A 86 -7.98 3.71 16.43
N ALA A 87 -7.67 4.85 15.83
CA ALA A 87 -8.58 5.99 15.78
C ALA A 87 -9.88 5.63 15.02
N CYS A 88 -9.76 5.01 13.84
CA CYS A 88 -10.93 4.57 13.07
C CYS A 88 -11.82 3.58 13.84
N LEU A 89 -11.23 2.60 14.55
CA LEU A 89 -11.99 1.64 15.35
C LEU A 89 -12.63 2.29 16.59
N ARG A 90 -11.96 3.26 17.21
CA ARG A 90 -12.55 4.04 18.32
C ARG A 90 -13.72 4.89 17.86
N ASP A 91 -13.66 5.47 16.66
CA ASP A 91 -14.78 6.22 16.07
C ASP A 91 -15.99 5.30 15.79
N LEU A 92 -15.76 4.00 15.58
CA LEU A 92 -16.80 2.98 15.48
C LEU A 92 -17.31 2.48 16.86
N GLY A 93 -16.76 2.99 17.97
CA GLY A 93 -17.21 2.70 19.32
C GLY A 93 -16.47 1.57 20.03
N HIS A 94 -15.38 1.05 19.46
CA HIS A 94 -14.55 0.02 20.09
C HIS A 94 -13.53 0.63 21.07
N THR A 95 -13.11 -0.14 22.09
CA THR A 95 -11.98 0.20 22.94
C THR A 95 -10.74 -0.46 22.36
N VAL A 96 -9.67 0.31 22.09
CA VAL A 96 -8.52 -0.22 21.34
C VAL A 96 -7.22 0.17 22.01
N SER A 97 -6.37 -0.83 22.28
CA SER A 97 -4.99 -0.70 22.76
C SER A 97 -3.97 -1.09 21.69
N LEU A 98 -2.72 -0.66 21.85
CA LEU A 98 -1.62 -1.02 20.96
C LEU A 98 -0.63 -1.91 21.71
N LEU A 99 -0.14 -2.96 21.02
CA LEU A 99 0.96 -3.82 21.45
C LEU A 99 2.14 -3.61 20.48
N GLY A 100 3.12 -2.81 20.92
CA GLY A 100 4.35 -2.58 20.16
C GLY A 100 5.29 -3.78 20.26
N MET A 101 5.86 -4.19 19.12
CA MET A 101 6.74 -5.35 19.02
C MET A 101 7.97 -5.04 18.17
N THR A 102 9.13 -5.53 18.59
CA THR A 102 10.36 -5.49 17.80
C THR A 102 10.49 -6.78 17.01
N THR A 103 10.56 -6.70 15.68
CA THR A 103 10.68 -7.89 14.82
C THR A 103 12.15 -8.22 14.51
N LYS A 104 12.42 -9.47 14.12
CA LYS A 104 13.77 -9.87 13.63
C LYS A 104 14.19 -9.05 12.42
N GLY A 105 13.25 -8.66 11.57
CA GLY A 105 13.52 -7.80 10.43
C GLY A 105 13.99 -6.40 10.81
N ASP A 106 13.59 -5.88 11.97
CA ASP A 106 14.04 -4.59 12.51
C ASP A 106 15.47 -4.66 13.08
N GLN A 107 15.88 -5.83 13.58
CA GLN A 107 17.20 -6.06 14.19
C GLN A 107 18.31 -6.31 13.15
N ILE A 108 17.97 -6.87 11.98
CA ILE A 108 18.94 -7.22 10.94
C ILE A 108 19.16 -6.03 10.01
N LEU A 109 20.20 -5.24 10.26
CA LEU A 109 20.53 -4.03 9.49
C LEU A 109 21.67 -4.23 8.48
N ASP A 110 22.48 -5.26 8.64
CA ASP A 110 23.78 -5.49 7.95
C ASP A 110 23.73 -6.51 6.82
N LYS A 111 22.63 -7.24 6.64
CA LYS A 111 22.47 -8.23 5.56
C LYS A 111 21.30 -7.86 4.64
N THR A 112 21.43 -8.19 3.33
CA THR A 112 20.31 -8.00 2.39
C THR A 112 19.18 -8.97 2.69
N LEU A 113 17.90 -8.55 2.56
CA LEU A 113 16.73 -9.41 2.82
C LEU A 113 16.75 -10.70 2.00
N SER A 114 17.30 -10.65 0.77
CA SER A 114 17.47 -11.84 -0.08
C SER A 114 18.44 -12.87 0.51
N LYS A 115 19.46 -12.45 1.27
CA LYS A 115 20.44 -13.34 1.92
C LYS A 115 19.96 -13.91 3.26
N VAL A 116 19.00 -13.27 3.92
CA VAL A 116 18.49 -13.71 5.24
C VAL A 116 17.35 -14.72 5.07
N GLY A 117 16.87 -14.94 3.85
CA GLY A 117 15.90 -16.01 3.53
C GLY A 117 14.54 -15.83 4.20
N GLY A 118 14.01 -14.61 4.25
CA GLY A 118 12.90 -14.35 5.11
C GLY A 118 11.58 -13.99 4.46
N LYS A 119 10.76 -14.97 4.06
CA LYS A 119 9.32 -14.75 4.02
C LYS A 119 8.87 -14.46 5.45
N GLY A 120 8.22 -13.30 5.67
CA GLY A 120 7.61 -12.98 6.98
C GLY A 120 8.54 -12.41 8.06
N LEU A 121 9.75 -11.93 7.76
CA LEU A 121 10.67 -11.33 8.76
C LEU A 121 10.09 -10.15 9.55
N PHE A 122 9.03 -9.53 9.07
CA PHE A 122 8.38 -8.38 9.70
C PHE A 122 6.98 -8.68 10.22
N VAL A 123 6.47 -9.90 9.99
CA VAL A 123 5.09 -10.28 10.37
C VAL A 123 5.05 -11.42 11.38
N LYS A 124 6.09 -12.26 11.44
CA LYS A 124 6.07 -13.48 12.27
C LYS A 124 5.81 -13.23 13.76
N GLU A 125 6.40 -12.21 14.33
CA GLU A 125 6.19 -11.85 15.73
C GLU A 125 4.75 -11.36 15.96
N LEU A 126 4.17 -10.66 14.97
CA LEU A 126 2.79 -10.21 15.03
C LEU A 126 1.81 -11.39 14.90
N GLU A 127 2.09 -12.32 13.98
CA GLU A 127 1.32 -13.58 13.82
C GLU A 127 1.33 -14.41 15.11
N LEU A 128 2.47 -14.49 15.81
CA LEU A 128 2.57 -15.17 17.12
C LEU A 128 1.67 -14.50 18.17
N ALA A 129 1.61 -13.16 18.19
CA ALA A 129 0.74 -12.43 19.12
C ALA A 129 -0.76 -12.61 18.78
N LEU A 130 -1.10 -12.82 17.52
CA LEU A 130 -2.46 -13.20 17.11
C LEU A 130 -2.79 -14.63 17.53
N ASP A 131 -1.84 -15.55 17.41
CA ASP A 131 -2.01 -16.97 17.70
C ASP A 131 -2.18 -17.23 19.19
N ASP A 132 -1.36 -16.60 20.04
CA ASP A 132 -1.42 -16.74 21.49
C ASP A 132 -2.50 -15.86 22.15
N GLY A 133 -3.19 -15.02 21.36
CA GLY A 133 -4.28 -14.16 21.83
C GLY A 133 -3.83 -12.91 22.59
N SER A 134 -2.56 -12.55 22.60
CA SER A 134 -2.05 -11.29 23.16
C SER A 134 -2.43 -10.08 22.30
N ALA A 135 -2.76 -10.30 21.03
CA ALA A 135 -3.36 -9.32 20.14
C ALA A 135 -4.55 -9.91 19.38
N ASP A 136 -5.48 -9.05 18.99
CA ASP A 136 -6.68 -9.40 18.21
C ASP A 136 -6.46 -9.21 16.70
N LEU A 137 -5.71 -8.20 16.31
CA LEU A 137 -5.44 -7.87 14.93
C LEU A 137 -4.03 -7.28 14.76
N ALA A 138 -3.46 -7.41 13.56
CA ALA A 138 -2.17 -6.83 13.20
C ALA A 138 -2.33 -5.85 12.05
N VAL A 139 -1.62 -4.72 12.12
CA VAL A 139 -1.65 -3.66 11.11
C VAL A 139 -0.35 -3.63 10.33
N HIS A 140 -0.48 -3.68 9.00
CA HIS A 140 0.67 -3.77 8.10
C HIS A 140 0.63 -2.74 6.97
N SER A 141 1.79 -2.31 6.51
CA SER A 141 1.93 -1.85 5.13
C SER A 141 1.69 -3.06 4.22
N LEU A 142 0.65 -3.06 3.39
CA LEU A 142 0.21 -4.25 2.67
C LEU A 142 1.28 -4.85 1.75
N LYS A 143 2.18 -4.04 1.20
CA LYS A 143 3.32 -4.51 0.39
C LYS A 143 4.30 -5.41 1.14
N ASP A 144 4.32 -5.34 2.48
CA ASP A 144 5.22 -6.11 3.34
C ASP A 144 4.57 -7.41 3.82
N VAL A 145 3.26 -7.59 3.60
CA VAL A 145 2.50 -8.80 3.92
C VAL A 145 2.82 -9.90 2.91
N PRO A 146 3.17 -11.12 3.34
CA PRO A 146 3.39 -12.26 2.45
C PRO A 146 2.22 -12.45 1.49
N MET A 147 2.51 -12.88 0.25
CA MET A 147 1.45 -13.08 -0.76
C MET A 147 0.49 -14.21 -0.38
N THR A 148 0.96 -15.16 0.44
CA THR A 148 0.17 -16.22 1.07
C THR A 148 0.42 -16.14 2.56
N LEU A 149 -0.62 -15.99 3.36
CA LEU A 149 -0.57 -16.02 4.82
C LEU A 149 -0.50 -17.48 5.31
N PRO A 150 0.04 -17.72 6.51
CA PRO A 150 -0.02 -19.04 7.13
C PRO A 150 -1.48 -19.50 7.34
N GLU A 151 -1.68 -20.81 7.46
CA GLU A 151 -2.97 -21.37 7.80
C GLU A 151 -3.45 -20.82 9.16
N GLY A 152 -4.74 -20.50 9.24
CA GLY A 152 -5.34 -19.89 10.42
C GLY A 152 -5.33 -18.35 10.44
N PHE A 153 -4.67 -17.69 9.49
CA PHE A 153 -4.67 -16.22 9.35
C PHE A 153 -5.29 -15.77 8.03
N GLU A 154 -5.83 -14.56 8.02
CA GLU A 154 -6.36 -13.94 6.82
C GLU A 154 -6.19 -12.42 6.83
N LEU A 155 -6.14 -11.84 5.64
CA LEU A 155 -6.27 -10.41 5.43
C LEU A 155 -7.76 -10.06 5.48
N ALA A 156 -8.23 -9.51 6.59
CA ALA A 156 -9.65 -9.23 6.80
C ALA A 156 -10.09 -7.85 6.32
N CYS A 157 -9.16 -6.90 6.18
CA CYS A 157 -9.48 -5.56 5.74
C CYS A 157 -8.33 -4.95 4.94
N VAL A 158 -8.68 -4.27 3.86
CA VAL A 158 -7.81 -3.36 3.11
C VAL A 158 -8.46 -1.99 3.13
N MET A 159 -7.74 -1.01 3.70
CA MET A 159 -8.23 0.35 3.85
C MET A 159 -7.97 1.20 2.59
N THR A 160 -8.52 2.42 2.57
CA THR A 160 -8.26 3.41 1.52
C THR A 160 -6.75 3.55 1.28
N ARG A 161 -6.36 3.53 0.01
CA ARG A 161 -4.97 3.58 -0.41
C ARG A 161 -4.44 5.01 -0.39
N GLU A 162 -3.31 5.23 0.26
CA GLU A 162 -2.50 6.43 0.10
C GLU A 162 -1.70 6.32 -1.21
N ASP A 163 -1.06 7.40 -1.64
CA ASP A 163 -0.24 7.50 -2.85
C ASP A 163 0.68 6.28 -3.05
N PRO A 164 0.43 5.45 -4.07
CA PRO A 164 1.19 4.22 -4.31
C PRO A 164 2.57 4.45 -4.94
N HIS A 165 2.86 5.65 -5.42
CA HIS A 165 4.05 5.94 -6.19
C HIS A 165 5.32 5.92 -5.34
N ASP A 166 6.44 5.79 -6.03
CA ASP A 166 7.75 6.02 -5.44
C ASP A 166 8.11 7.52 -5.49
N ALA A 167 8.84 7.96 -4.49
CA ALA A 167 9.29 9.32 -4.33
C ALA A 167 10.82 9.41 -4.46
N TRP A 168 11.28 10.36 -5.24
CA TRP A 168 12.67 10.80 -5.31
C TRP A 168 12.96 11.75 -4.17
N VAL A 169 13.97 11.44 -3.38
CA VAL A 169 14.42 12.26 -2.26
C VAL A 169 15.91 12.55 -2.42
N SER A 170 16.25 13.80 -2.59
CA SER A 170 17.63 14.29 -2.74
C SER A 170 17.77 15.69 -2.14
N PRO A 171 18.89 16.02 -1.52
CA PRO A 171 19.16 17.39 -1.08
C PRO A 171 19.43 18.33 -2.25
N THR A 172 20.01 17.85 -3.36
CA THR A 172 20.57 18.67 -4.44
C THR A 172 19.95 18.40 -5.81
N ALA A 173 19.66 17.15 -6.17
CA ALA A 173 19.14 16.79 -7.49
C ALA A 173 17.60 16.80 -7.49
N ALA A 174 16.98 17.56 -8.40
CA ALA A 174 15.52 17.59 -8.52
C ALA A 174 14.96 16.28 -9.07
N ASP A 175 15.68 15.64 -10.00
CA ASP A 175 15.34 14.37 -10.61
C ASP A 175 16.59 13.54 -10.97
N LEU A 176 16.40 12.46 -11.75
CA LEU A 176 17.49 11.57 -12.21
C LEU A 176 18.48 12.28 -13.15
N ALA A 177 18.05 13.26 -13.94
CA ALA A 177 18.88 13.95 -14.90
C ALA A 177 19.89 14.91 -14.22
N ASP A 178 19.48 15.45 -13.07
CA ASP A 178 20.30 16.40 -12.30
C ASP A 178 21.39 15.71 -11.45
N LEU A 179 21.50 14.39 -11.48
CA LEU A 179 22.51 13.67 -10.72
C LEU A 179 23.93 14.01 -11.23
N PRO A 180 24.91 14.29 -10.35
CA PRO A 180 26.29 14.46 -10.74
C PRO A 180 26.86 13.17 -11.32
N THR A 181 28.01 13.28 -11.99
CA THR A 181 28.77 12.11 -12.46
C THR A 181 29.16 11.25 -11.27
N ASP A 182 29.14 9.90 -11.44
CA ASP A 182 29.43 8.91 -10.39
C ASP A 182 28.52 8.99 -9.17
N ALA A 183 27.32 9.53 -9.34
CA ALA A 183 26.35 9.63 -8.26
C ALA A 183 25.97 8.28 -7.67
N VAL A 184 25.62 8.28 -6.38
CA VAL A 184 25.16 7.09 -5.66
C VAL A 184 23.67 7.26 -5.29
N VAL A 185 22.83 6.33 -5.76
CA VAL A 185 21.40 6.27 -5.44
C VAL A 185 21.12 5.11 -4.48
N GLY A 186 20.41 5.39 -3.40
CA GLY A 186 20.13 4.43 -2.32
C GLY A 186 18.80 3.70 -2.49
N THR A 187 18.84 2.36 -2.62
CA THR A 187 17.68 1.48 -2.49
C THR A 187 18.11 0.04 -2.25
N SER A 188 17.31 -0.73 -1.49
CA SER A 188 17.48 -2.19 -1.34
C SER A 188 16.34 -2.99 -2.00
N SER A 189 15.41 -2.31 -2.67
CA SER A 189 14.32 -2.97 -3.39
C SER A 189 14.79 -3.39 -4.78
N LEU A 190 14.82 -4.70 -5.06
CA LEU A 190 15.22 -5.22 -6.37
C LEU A 190 14.33 -4.67 -7.49
N ARG A 191 13.04 -4.50 -7.23
CA ARG A 191 12.13 -3.83 -8.17
C ARG A 191 12.63 -2.43 -8.55
N ARG A 192 12.99 -1.61 -7.56
CA ARG A 192 13.51 -0.27 -7.81
C ARG A 192 14.86 -0.31 -8.52
N VAL A 193 15.72 -1.27 -8.18
CA VAL A 193 17.03 -1.44 -8.83
C VAL A 193 16.87 -1.67 -10.32
N VAL A 194 16.00 -2.63 -10.74
CA VAL A 194 15.81 -2.94 -12.16
C VAL A 194 15.19 -1.76 -12.93
N LEU A 195 14.18 -1.10 -12.35
CA LEU A 195 13.51 0.04 -12.97
C LEU A 195 14.42 1.27 -13.08
N LEU A 196 15.21 1.58 -12.03
CA LEU A 196 16.21 2.63 -12.07
C LEU A 196 17.28 2.35 -13.11
N ARG A 197 17.78 1.09 -13.18
CA ARG A 197 18.82 0.73 -14.13
C ARG A 197 18.33 0.88 -15.56
N ASP A 198 17.14 0.35 -15.87
CA ASP A 198 16.49 0.51 -17.18
C ASP A 198 16.42 2.00 -17.60
N ARG A 199 15.95 2.85 -16.68
CA ARG A 199 15.83 4.28 -16.96
C ARG A 199 17.18 4.97 -17.11
N LEU A 200 18.16 4.66 -16.23
CA LEU A 200 19.51 5.23 -16.29
C LEU A 200 20.26 4.79 -17.55
N ASP A 201 20.10 3.54 -17.97
CA ASP A 201 20.69 3.03 -19.20
C ASP A 201 20.11 3.72 -20.44
N ALA A 202 18.80 3.94 -20.48
CA ALA A 202 18.11 4.70 -21.54
C ALA A 202 18.59 6.17 -21.60
N MET A 203 19.04 6.74 -20.46
CA MET A 203 19.59 8.09 -20.38
C MET A 203 21.11 8.14 -20.65
N GLY A 204 21.78 7.00 -20.89
CA GLY A 204 23.22 6.93 -21.04
C GLY A 204 24.00 7.12 -19.73
N ARG A 205 23.34 6.98 -18.56
CA ARG A 205 23.90 7.23 -17.22
C ARG A 205 24.39 5.92 -16.56
N GLN A 206 25.32 5.21 -17.22
CA GLN A 206 25.98 4.02 -16.66
C GLN A 206 26.94 4.36 -15.51
N ASP A 207 27.34 5.61 -15.36
CA ASP A 207 28.14 6.14 -14.26
C ASP A 207 27.43 6.09 -12.92
N VAL A 208 26.09 6.20 -12.89
CA VAL A 208 25.31 6.21 -11.66
C VAL A 208 25.30 4.83 -11.00
N ARG A 209 25.72 4.79 -9.74
CA ARG A 209 25.80 3.58 -8.93
C ARG A 209 24.58 3.43 -8.02
N ILE A 210 24.07 2.21 -7.88
CA ILE A 210 22.96 1.91 -6.96
C ILE A 210 23.54 1.18 -5.76
N LYS A 211 23.36 1.74 -4.54
CA LYS A 211 23.87 1.18 -3.28
C LYS A 211 22.72 0.73 -2.39
N PRO A 212 22.84 -0.44 -1.72
CA PRO A 212 21.84 -0.90 -0.77
C PRO A 212 21.59 0.12 0.34
N LEU A 213 20.31 0.44 0.59
CA LEU A 213 19.89 1.35 1.66
C LEU A 213 18.94 0.63 2.60
N ARG A 214 19.38 0.42 3.85
CA ARG A 214 18.66 -0.33 4.89
C ARG A 214 18.31 0.55 6.08
N GLY A 215 17.38 0.02 6.92
CA GLY A 215 16.84 0.68 8.09
C GLY A 215 15.39 1.12 7.88
N ASN A 216 14.78 1.68 8.90
CA ASN A 216 13.48 2.33 8.82
C ASN A 216 13.57 3.66 8.04
N LEU A 217 12.45 4.35 7.85
CA LEU A 217 12.39 5.59 7.06
C LEU A 217 13.32 6.67 7.64
N ASP A 218 13.32 6.88 8.95
CA ASP A 218 14.16 7.89 9.61
C ASP A 218 15.66 7.58 9.44
N THR A 219 16.05 6.31 9.59
CA THR A 219 17.43 5.86 9.36
C THR A 219 17.89 6.12 7.93
N ARG A 220 17.02 5.86 6.93
CA ARG A 220 17.35 6.09 5.51
C ARG A 220 17.51 7.57 5.20
N LEU A 221 16.65 8.42 5.77
CA LEU A 221 16.79 9.87 5.64
C LEU A 221 18.06 10.39 6.30
N LYS A 222 18.41 9.90 7.50
CA LYS A 222 19.67 10.24 8.17
C LYS A 222 20.89 9.89 7.32
N LYS A 223 20.90 8.73 6.67
CA LYS A 223 21.99 8.31 5.77
C LYS A 223 22.08 9.20 4.52
N LEU A 224 20.96 9.66 3.98
CA LEU A 224 20.96 10.66 2.92
C LEU A 224 21.53 12.00 3.41
N ASP A 225 21.07 12.47 4.57
CA ASP A 225 21.48 13.75 5.15
C ASP A 225 22.96 13.77 5.56
N SER A 226 23.54 12.60 5.90
CA SER A 226 24.99 12.44 6.14
C SER A 226 25.85 12.39 4.87
N GLY A 227 25.25 12.44 3.67
CA GLY A 227 25.97 12.44 2.39
C GLY A 227 26.41 11.05 1.92
N GLU A 228 25.93 9.96 2.54
CA GLU A 228 26.24 8.60 2.05
C GLU A 228 25.64 8.33 0.67
N TYR A 229 24.60 9.09 0.29
CA TYR A 229 23.87 8.98 -0.98
C TYR A 229 23.60 10.38 -1.54
N HIS A 230 23.62 10.51 -2.86
CA HIS A 230 23.18 11.72 -3.56
C HIS A 230 21.66 11.80 -3.65
N ALA A 231 20.99 10.65 -3.71
CA ALA A 231 19.55 10.52 -3.68
C ALA A 231 19.13 9.15 -3.16
N ILE A 232 17.89 9.04 -2.71
CA ILE A 232 17.26 7.78 -2.30
C ILE A 232 15.85 7.68 -2.87
N VAL A 233 15.36 6.45 -3.07
CA VAL A 233 13.99 6.18 -3.51
C VAL A 233 13.19 5.58 -2.36
N LEU A 234 12.10 6.25 -2.00
CA LEU A 234 11.19 5.85 -0.93
C LEU A 234 9.75 5.75 -1.46
N ALA A 235 8.85 5.09 -0.71
CA ALA A 235 7.42 5.14 -1.01
C ALA A 235 6.84 6.49 -0.56
N ALA A 236 6.13 7.19 -1.43
CA ALA A 236 5.50 8.48 -1.15
C ALA A 236 4.56 8.41 0.06
N ALA A 237 3.74 7.35 0.15
CA ALA A 237 2.83 7.11 1.26
C ALA A 237 3.52 7.17 2.64
N GLY A 238 4.72 6.60 2.77
CA GLY A 238 5.47 6.62 4.02
C GLY A 238 5.90 8.03 4.44
N LEU A 239 6.36 8.83 3.49
CA LEU A 239 6.75 10.22 3.72
C LEU A 239 5.53 11.10 4.06
N LYS A 240 4.43 10.95 3.32
CA LYS A 240 3.19 11.69 3.54
C LYS A 240 2.60 11.41 4.93
N ARG A 241 2.48 10.13 5.31
CA ARG A 241 1.98 9.70 6.62
C ARG A 241 2.75 10.28 7.80
N LEU A 242 4.06 10.46 7.65
CA LEU A 242 4.92 11.04 8.70
C LEU A 242 5.05 12.57 8.61
N GLY A 243 4.30 13.26 7.73
CA GLY A 243 4.41 14.70 7.53
C GLY A 243 5.72 15.14 6.87
N LEU A 244 6.41 14.21 6.18
CA LEU A 244 7.68 14.46 5.53
C LEU A 244 7.55 14.70 4.02
N GLY A 245 6.36 15.10 3.55
CA GLY A 245 6.10 15.39 2.14
C GLY A 245 7.04 16.43 1.53
N ALA A 246 7.49 17.41 2.32
CA ALA A 246 8.47 18.42 1.89
C ALA A 246 9.86 17.84 1.49
N ARG A 247 10.16 16.60 1.87
CA ARG A 247 11.39 15.89 1.46
C ARG A 247 11.28 15.31 0.05
N ILE A 248 10.08 15.21 -0.51
CA ILE A 248 9.84 14.70 -1.87
C ILE A 248 10.25 15.79 -2.87
N ARG A 249 11.21 15.46 -3.72
CA ARG A 249 11.60 16.33 -4.85
C ARG A 249 10.74 16.05 -6.07
N GLN A 250 10.47 14.75 -6.32
CA GLN A 250 9.68 14.29 -7.44
C GLN A 250 8.90 13.03 -7.03
N ILE A 251 7.69 12.90 -7.51
CA ILE A 251 6.95 11.63 -7.57
C ILE A 251 7.25 11.00 -8.92
N PHE A 252 7.66 9.75 -8.92
CA PHE A 252 7.90 9.03 -10.17
C PHE A 252 6.61 8.67 -10.87
N ASP A 253 6.57 8.87 -12.19
CA ASP A 253 5.53 8.34 -13.04
C ASP A 253 5.60 6.80 -13.07
N PRO A 254 4.44 6.09 -13.12
CA PRO A 254 4.40 4.63 -13.21
C PRO A 254 5.18 4.05 -14.41
N GLU A 255 5.26 4.78 -15.53
CA GLU A 255 6.07 4.38 -16.69
C GLU A 255 7.55 4.26 -16.34
N THR A 256 8.05 5.17 -15.50
CA THR A 256 9.45 5.17 -15.04
C THR A 256 9.68 4.26 -13.85
N MET A 257 8.77 4.28 -12.87
CA MET A 257 8.91 3.55 -11.62
C MET A 257 7.57 2.93 -11.21
N LEU A 258 7.22 1.82 -11.85
CA LEU A 258 5.99 1.11 -11.55
C LEU A 258 5.95 0.64 -10.08
N PRO A 259 4.90 0.95 -9.31
CA PRO A 259 4.81 0.60 -7.90
C PRO A 259 4.86 -0.90 -7.61
N SER A 260 5.20 -1.28 -6.38
CA SER A 260 5.05 -2.66 -5.93
C SER A 260 3.61 -2.97 -5.55
N ALA A 261 3.21 -4.25 -5.67
CA ALA A 261 1.91 -4.73 -5.24
C ALA A 261 1.58 -4.27 -3.81
N GLY A 262 0.42 -3.64 -3.62
CA GLY A 262 -0.07 -3.17 -2.33
C GLY A 262 0.65 -1.94 -1.76
N GLN A 263 1.57 -1.29 -2.48
CA GLN A 263 2.21 -0.07 -1.99
C GLN A 263 1.19 1.04 -1.75
N GLY A 264 1.28 1.71 -0.59
CA GLY A 264 0.34 2.76 -0.18
C GLY A 264 -0.88 2.25 0.59
N ALA A 265 -1.27 0.97 0.47
CA ALA A 265 -2.39 0.41 1.20
C ALA A 265 -2.00 -0.08 2.60
N LEU A 266 -2.95 -0.01 3.54
CA LEU A 266 -2.89 -0.69 4.83
C LEU A 266 -3.69 -1.98 4.74
N GLY A 267 -3.13 -3.06 5.29
CA GLY A 267 -3.80 -4.34 5.46
C GLY A 267 -3.96 -4.66 6.94
N ILE A 268 -5.11 -5.19 7.31
CA ILE A 268 -5.38 -5.66 8.66
C ILE A 268 -5.52 -7.18 8.62
N GLU A 269 -4.63 -7.85 9.35
CA GLU A 269 -4.57 -9.30 9.48
C GLU A 269 -5.22 -9.72 10.80
N ILE A 270 -5.96 -10.81 10.75
CA ILE A 270 -6.60 -11.44 11.91
C ILE A 270 -6.49 -12.96 11.83
N ARG A 271 -6.83 -13.65 12.90
CA ARG A 271 -7.14 -15.08 12.82
C ARG A 271 -8.44 -15.29 12.04
N SER A 272 -8.47 -16.31 11.21
CA SER A 272 -9.60 -16.59 10.30
C SER A 272 -10.89 -17.04 11.04
N ASP A 273 -10.75 -17.55 12.28
CA ASP A 273 -11.86 -17.95 13.12
C ASP A 273 -12.58 -16.77 13.86
N ARG A 274 -12.07 -15.52 13.74
CA ARG A 274 -12.58 -14.32 14.42
C ARG A 274 -13.67 -13.62 13.59
N ALA A 275 -14.86 -14.22 13.50
CA ALA A 275 -16.02 -13.64 12.79
C ALA A 275 -16.49 -12.28 13.38
N ASP A 276 -16.29 -12.07 14.68
CA ASP A 276 -16.55 -10.81 15.38
C ASP A 276 -15.68 -9.68 14.82
N LEU A 277 -14.38 -9.94 14.60
CA LEU A 277 -13.44 -8.96 14.03
C LEU A 277 -13.75 -8.66 12.56
N LYS A 278 -14.14 -9.67 11.76
CA LYS A 278 -14.60 -9.43 10.38
C LYS A 278 -15.73 -8.42 10.33
N THR A 279 -16.70 -8.59 11.24
CA THR A 279 -17.84 -7.67 11.36
C THR A 279 -17.41 -6.27 11.81
N ALA A 280 -16.52 -6.18 12.80
CA ALA A 280 -16.02 -4.90 13.31
C ALA A 280 -15.17 -4.14 12.28
N LEU A 281 -14.41 -4.85 11.45
CA LEU A 281 -13.54 -4.29 10.42
C LEU A 281 -14.26 -3.96 9.10
N ALA A 282 -15.45 -4.54 8.85
CA ALA A 282 -16.17 -4.35 7.60
C ALA A 282 -16.39 -2.87 7.20
N PRO A 283 -16.68 -1.93 8.15
CA PRO A 283 -16.81 -0.51 7.80
C PRO A 283 -15.51 0.17 7.34
N LEU A 284 -14.35 -0.42 7.61
CA LEU A 284 -13.04 0.11 7.22
C LEU A 284 -12.57 -0.41 5.85
N ILE A 285 -13.30 -1.38 5.27
CA ILE A 285 -12.96 -1.96 3.98
C ILE A 285 -13.20 -0.95 2.88
N HIS A 286 -12.14 -0.67 2.10
CA HIS A 286 -12.27 0.10 0.88
C HIS A 286 -12.21 -0.82 -0.33
N GLN A 287 -13.39 -1.24 -0.80
CA GLN A 287 -13.55 -2.22 -1.87
C GLN A 287 -12.76 -1.86 -3.15
N PRO A 288 -12.76 -0.61 -3.67
CA PRO A 288 -11.98 -0.27 -4.85
C PRO A 288 -10.47 -0.47 -4.66
N THR A 289 -9.93 -0.20 -3.46
CA THR A 289 -8.52 -0.49 -3.15
C THR A 289 -8.29 -1.98 -3.06
N TRP A 290 -9.21 -2.73 -2.44
CA TRP A 290 -9.02 -4.17 -2.25
C TRP A 290 -8.95 -4.90 -3.59
N LEU A 291 -9.84 -4.58 -4.53
CA LEU A 291 -9.82 -5.17 -5.88
C LEU A 291 -8.51 -4.87 -6.61
N ARG A 292 -8.03 -3.63 -6.55
CA ARG A 292 -6.72 -3.25 -7.13
C ARG A 292 -5.59 -4.10 -6.57
N VAL A 293 -5.46 -4.14 -5.26
CA VAL A 293 -4.34 -4.85 -4.62
C VAL A 293 -4.47 -6.37 -4.70
N ALA A 294 -5.68 -6.92 -4.82
CA ALA A 294 -5.90 -8.34 -5.10
C ALA A 294 -5.31 -8.73 -6.46
N ALA A 295 -5.60 -7.95 -7.51
CA ALA A 295 -5.03 -8.15 -8.84
C ALA A 295 -3.49 -8.02 -8.81
N GLU A 296 -2.95 -6.97 -8.18
CA GLU A 296 -1.50 -6.77 -8.03
C GLU A 296 -0.81 -7.93 -7.29
N ARG A 297 -1.40 -8.40 -6.19
CA ARG A 297 -0.88 -9.51 -5.38
C ARG A 297 -0.96 -10.85 -6.11
N ALA A 298 -1.96 -11.04 -6.97
CA ALA A 298 -2.09 -12.25 -7.79
C ALA A 298 -0.93 -12.37 -8.78
N VAL A 299 -0.50 -11.27 -9.42
CA VAL A 299 0.73 -11.25 -10.26
C VAL A 299 1.93 -11.69 -9.43
N SER A 300 2.11 -11.08 -8.25
CA SER A 300 3.26 -11.38 -7.39
C SER A 300 3.24 -12.83 -6.90
N ARG A 301 2.07 -13.36 -6.55
CA ARG A 301 1.89 -14.74 -6.09
C ARG A 301 2.27 -15.75 -7.17
N ALA A 302 1.84 -15.52 -8.40
CA ALA A 302 2.12 -16.40 -9.54
C ALA A 302 3.61 -16.45 -9.92
N LEU A 303 4.36 -15.35 -9.68
CA LEU A 303 5.77 -15.23 -10.00
C LEU A 303 6.72 -15.49 -8.80
N GLY A 304 6.24 -16.25 -7.82
CA GLY A 304 7.06 -16.67 -6.67
C GLY A 304 7.02 -15.74 -5.45
N GLY A 305 6.22 -14.68 -5.50
CA GLY A 305 5.61 -13.98 -4.36
C GLY A 305 6.51 -13.50 -3.22
N SER A 306 7.71 -12.96 -3.47
CA SER A 306 8.53 -12.41 -2.39
C SER A 306 9.03 -11.00 -2.70
N CYS A 307 9.32 -10.22 -1.64
CA CYS A 307 10.01 -8.92 -1.77
C CYS A 307 11.41 -9.03 -2.40
N SER A 308 11.90 -10.26 -2.61
CA SER A 308 13.19 -10.58 -3.24
C SER A 308 13.10 -10.75 -4.76
N VAL A 309 11.90 -10.66 -5.34
CA VAL A 309 11.71 -10.73 -6.80
C VAL A 309 11.69 -9.30 -7.36
N PRO A 310 12.45 -9.01 -8.44
CA PRO A 310 12.46 -7.70 -9.09
C PRO A 310 11.20 -7.47 -9.93
N LEU A 311 10.04 -7.52 -9.28
CA LEU A 311 8.70 -7.44 -9.86
C LEU A 311 7.94 -6.21 -9.39
N ALA A 312 7.32 -5.51 -10.32
CA ALA A 312 6.34 -4.46 -10.10
C ALA A 312 4.96 -4.92 -10.56
N ALA A 313 3.91 -4.50 -9.86
CA ALA A 313 2.53 -4.67 -10.29
C ALA A 313 1.69 -3.53 -9.71
N HIS A 314 0.94 -2.85 -10.57
CA HIS A 314 0.12 -1.70 -10.17
C HIS A 314 -1.17 -1.67 -10.96
N ALA A 315 -2.28 -1.58 -10.25
CA ALA A 315 -3.62 -1.50 -10.84
C ALA A 315 -4.23 -0.11 -10.65
N THR A 316 -4.89 0.39 -11.68
CA THR A 316 -5.61 1.67 -11.68
C THR A 316 -7.00 1.49 -12.28
N TRP A 317 -7.99 2.20 -11.74
CA TRP A 317 -9.31 2.27 -12.34
C TRP A 317 -9.28 3.24 -13.53
N ALA A 318 -9.81 2.82 -14.66
CA ALA A 318 -10.07 3.68 -15.79
C ALA A 318 -11.45 4.37 -15.65
N ASP A 319 -11.71 5.38 -16.48
CA ASP A 319 -12.94 6.19 -16.42
C ASP A 319 -14.24 5.39 -16.66
N ASP A 320 -14.13 4.22 -17.32
CA ASP A 320 -15.24 3.30 -17.61
C ASP A 320 -15.37 2.14 -16.60
N ASP A 321 -14.87 2.32 -15.39
CA ASP A 321 -14.88 1.33 -14.30
C ASP A 321 -14.12 0.01 -14.64
N ALA A 322 -13.31 -0.03 -15.68
CA ALA A 322 -12.41 -1.14 -15.93
C ALA A 322 -11.12 -1.02 -15.11
N LEU A 323 -10.59 -2.13 -14.64
CA LEU A 323 -9.30 -2.18 -13.98
C LEU A 323 -8.18 -2.37 -15.02
N VAL A 324 -7.22 -1.46 -15.06
CA VAL A 324 -5.98 -1.58 -15.83
C VAL A 324 -4.89 -2.04 -14.89
N LEU A 325 -4.24 -3.16 -15.21
CA LEU A 325 -3.17 -3.74 -14.41
C LEU A 325 -1.89 -3.78 -15.25
N ASP A 326 -0.91 -3.01 -14.78
CA ASP A 326 0.44 -2.96 -15.33
C ASP A 326 1.38 -3.81 -14.48
N ALA A 327 2.30 -4.52 -15.14
CA ALA A 327 3.36 -5.24 -14.45
C ALA A 327 4.68 -5.13 -15.22
N ALA A 328 5.79 -5.16 -14.47
CA ALA A 328 7.12 -5.16 -15.02
C ALA A 328 8.02 -6.10 -14.22
N TRP A 329 8.80 -6.89 -14.92
CA TRP A 329 9.76 -7.83 -14.36
C TRP A 329 11.13 -7.65 -15.00
N GLY A 330 12.18 -7.67 -14.18
CA GLY A 330 13.57 -7.59 -14.65
C GLY A 330 14.42 -8.69 -14.03
N GLU A 331 15.49 -9.05 -14.72
CA GLU A 331 16.51 -9.97 -14.23
C GLU A 331 17.85 -9.22 -14.13
N LEU A 332 18.52 -9.39 -13.00
CA LEU A 332 19.84 -8.79 -12.79
C LEU A 332 20.92 -9.83 -13.04
N VAL A 333 21.97 -9.43 -13.74
CA VAL A 333 23.18 -10.23 -13.85
C VAL A 333 23.79 -10.35 -12.45
N ASP A 334 24.22 -11.53 -12.10
CA ASP A 334 24.75 -12.01 -10.83
C ASP A 334 25.08 -10.90 -9.79
N LEU A 335 24.17 -10.70 -8.82
CA LEU A 335 24.29 -9.68 -7.80
C LEU A 335 25.52 -9.84 -6.89
N GLU A 336 26.09 -11.06 -6.82
CA GLU A 336 27.26 -11.35 -6.00
C GLU A 336 28.58 -10.99 -6.72
N ALA A 337 28.62 -11.19 -8.03
CA ALA A 337 29.79 -10.85 -8.85
C ALA A 337 29.91 -9.33 -9.13
N THR A 338 28.82 -8.56 -8.95
CA THR A 338 28.79 -7.14 -9.26
C THR A 338 28.96 -6.22 -8.04
N ALA A 339 29.01 -6.75 -6.82
CA ALA A 339 29.32 -5.98 -5.63
C ALA A 339 30.85 -5.80 -5.52
N ASP A 340 31.30 -4.56 -5.64
CA ASP A 340 32.68 -4.22 -5.30
C ASP A 340 32.92 -4.33 -3.78
N LEU A 341 34.18 -4.19 -3.36
CA LEU A 341 34.58 -4.24 -1.94
C LEU A 341 33.92 -3.15 -1.08
N THR A 342 33.25 -2.16 -1.70
CA THR A 342 32.53 -1.07 -1.02
C THR A 342 31.03 -1.37 -0.85
N GLY A 343 30.56 -2.53 -1.35
CA GLY A 343 29.14 -2.93 -1.33
C GLY A 343 28.28 -2.18 -2.34
N VAL A 344 28.90 -1.47 -3.29
CA VAL A 344 28.20 -0.77 -4.37
C VAL A 344 27.86 -1.78 -5.45
N MET A 345 26.56 -1.95 -5.71
CA MET A 345 26.09 -2.80 -6.81
C MET A 345 26.20 -2.02 -8.13
N GLN A 346 27.04 -2.46 -9.03
CA GLN A 346 26.91 -2.13 -10.46
C GLN A 346 25.79 -3.04 -11.02
N ALA A 347 24.56 -2.77 -10.62
CA ALA A 347 23.43 -3.53 -11.10
C ALA A 347 23.33 -3.41 -12.62
N LYS A 348 23.38 -4.53 -13.31
CA LYS A 348 23.20 -4.60 -14.77
C LYS A 348 22.01 -5.51 -15.06
N LEU A 349 21.13 -5.09 -15.95
CA LEU A 349 20.05 -5.94 -16.44
C LEU A 349 20.63 -7.07 -17.30
N ALA A 350 20.20 -8.30 -17.05
CA ALA A 350 20.55 -9.45 -17.86
C ALA A 350 19.86 -9.41 -19.23
N LYS A 351 18.64 -8.86 -19.24
CA LYS A 351 17.76 -8.68 -20.41
C LYS A 351 16.99 -7.36 -20.26
N PRO A 352 16.42 -6.80 -21.33
CA PRO A 352 15.46 -5.71 -21.24
C PRO A 352 14.31 -6.06 -20.28
N LEU A 353 13.73 -5.06 -19.64
CA LEU A 353 12.55 -5.27 -18.78
C LEU A 353 11.40 -5.87 -19.57
N ILE A 354 10.81 -6.93 -19.02
CA ILE A 354 9.58 -7.51 -19.52
C ILE A 354 8.42 -6.73 -18.92
N ARG A 355 7.50 -6.26 -19.77
CA ARG A 355 6.31 -5.54 -19.35
C ARG A 355 5.07 -6.24 -19.88
N ALA A 356 4.00 -6.22 -19.10
CA ALA A 356 2.68 -6.70 -19.49
C ALA A 356 1.61 -5.77 -18.93
N GLN A 357 0.54 -5.59 -19.69
CA GLN A 357 -0.63 -4.82 -19.29
C GLN A 357 -1.89 -5.58 -19.71
N ARG A 358 -2.85 -5.61 -18.82
CA ARG A 358 -4.20 -6.09 -19.11
C ARG A 358 -5.23 -5.10 -18.58
N ARG A 359 -6.38 -5.12 -19.26
CA ARG A 359 -7.56 -4.37 -18.84
C ARG A 359 -8.75 -5.30 -18.76
N GLY A 360 -9.56 -5.18 -17.72
CA GLY A 360 -10.74 -6.01 -17.54
C GLY A 360 -11.76 -5.40 -16.60
N VAL A 361 -13.01 -5.84 -16.73
CA VAL A 361 -14.07 -5.51 -15.78
C VAL A 361 -13.90 -6.42 -14.56
N VAL A 362 -13.83 -5.81 -13.38
CA VAL A 362 -13.58 -6.50 -12.11
C VAL A 362 -14.70 -6.15 -11.13
N ALA A 363 -15.58 -7.12 -10.89
CA ALA A 363 -16.72 -6.96 -9.97
C ALA A 363 -16.41 -7.43 -8.54
N ASP A 364 -15.49 -8.38 -8.38
CA ASP A 364 -15.16 -9.04 -7.13
C ASP A 364 -13.68 -9.45 -7.05
N LEU A 365 -13.28 -10.05 -5.93
CA LEU A 365 -11.90 -10.46 -5.69
C LEU A 365 -11.45 -11.58 -6.62
N GLU A 366 -12.32 -12.49 -6.99
CA GLU A 366 -12.02 -13.60 -7.89
C GLU A 366 -11.69 -13.07 -9.30
N ALA A 367 -12.50 -12.16 -9.83
CA ALA A 367 -12.24 -11.48 -11.10
C ALA A 367 -10.94 -10.66 -11.06
N ALA A 368 -10.66 -9.99 -9.94
CA ALA A 368 -9.41 -9.25 -9.73
C ALA A 368 -8.19 -10.18 -9.77
N GLU A 369 -8.25 -11.30 -9.05
CA GLU A 369 -7.17 -12.30 -9.04
C GLU A 369 -7.00 -12.96 -10.41
N ALA A 370 -8.08 -13.25 -11.12
CA ALA A 370 -8.03 -13.79 -12.47
C ALA A 370 -7.32 -12.85 -13.46
N LEU A 371 -7.59 -11.53 -13.38
CA LEU A 371 -6.87 -10.53 -14.17
C LEU A 371 -5.38 -10.54 -13.85
N GLY A 372 -5.01 -10.64 -12.56
CA GLY A 372 -3.63 -10.72 -12.11
C GLY A 372 -2.91 -11.95 -12.64
N LEU A 373 -3.56 -13.11 -12.64
CA LEU A 373 -3.01 -14.35 -13.19
C LEU A 373 -2.76 -14.25 -14.69
N GLN A 374 -3.65 -13.61 -15.45
CA GLN A 374 -3.44 -13.38 -16.88
C GLN A 374 -2.23 -12.50 -17.16
N VAL A 375 -2.03 -11.43 -16.39
CA VAL A 375 -0.84 -10.56 -16.52
C VAL A 375 0.43 -11.33 -16.19
N ALA A 376 0.40 -12.18 -15.17
CA ALA A 376 1.54 -13.02 -14.82
C ALA A 376 1.90 -14.01 -15.94
N GLN A 377 0.90 -14.60 -16.61
CA GLN A 377 1.12 -15.48 -17.76
C GLN A 377 1.75 -14.72 -18.94
N ASP A 378 1.31 -13.49 -19.22
CA ASP A 378 1.91 -12.66 -20.26
C ASP A 378 3.37 -12.31 -19.95
N LEU A 379 3.71 -12.00 -18.69
CA LEU A 379 5.10 -11.78 -18.28
C LEU A 379 5.96 -13.01 -18.52
N LEU A 380 5.45 -14.21 -18.19
CA LEU A 380 6.17 -15.48 -18.40
C LEU A 380 6.31 -15.84 -19.87
N ALA A 381 5.31 -15.52 -20.70
CA ALA A 381 5.36 -15.80 -22.13
C ALA A 381 6.34 -14.87 -22.90
N ASN A 382 6.57 -13.66 -22.36
CA ASN A 382 7.43 -12.66 -22.99
C ASN A 382 8.87 -12.69 -22.44
N GLY A 383 9.19 -13.52 -21.47
CA GLY A 383 10.51 -13.63 -20.81
C GLY A 383 11.24 -14.89 -21.11
#